data_d48a3ec8881b10c6eb9b1fc68647c8a4
#
_entry.id   d48a3ec8881b10c6eb9b1fc68647c8a4
#
_cell.length_a   1.000
_cell.length_b   1.000
_cell.length_c   1.000
_cell.angle_alpha   90.00
_cell.angle_beta   90.00
_cell.angle_gamma   90.00
#
_symmetry.space_group_name_H-M   'P 1'
#
loop_
_entity.id
_entity.type
_entity.pdbx_description
1 polymer ?
#
loop_
_entity_poly.entity_id
_entity_poly.type
_entity_poly.pdbx_seq_one_letter_code
_entity_poly.pdbx_strand_id
1 'polypeptide(L)'
;PPQANNHGGDYPYTFFGLTPGTTRDQVRACLEGFSKGDNKITDLSQAHRLDPGTGWNVPPGVLHAPGSLCTYEPQKASDVFSMYQSLVGNLIVPEELLWKNTPEDRMGDVDWLMEIIDWEKNVDPAFAEKAFMRPEPVRPLAEMEAEGYAETWICYRSDAFSAKELTVQPGRTVTVTDAAAYGLIMMQGHGTMGEWDIETPALIRFGQLTHDEYFVSETAAREGVTITNPSKTDPIVMLKHFGPENPDLPLGTL
;
A
#
# COMPACT_ATOMS: atom_id res chain seq x y z
N PRO A 1 -0.12 -5.71 10.26
CA PRO A 1 -0.74 -6.24 11.49
C PRO A 1 -1.05 -5.14 12.48
N PRO A 2 -2.11 -5.27 13.31
CA PRO A 2 -2.48 -4.24 14.29
C PRO A 2 -1.34 -3.85 15.22
N GLN A 3 -0.42 -4.75 15.45
CA GLN A 3 0.78 -4.54 16.27
C GLN A 3 1.75 -3.52 15.69
N ALA A 4 1.64 -3.20 14.41
CA ALA A 4 2.49 -2.22 13.75
C ALA A 4 2.02 -0.76 13.93
N ASN A 5 1.00 -0.51 14.72
CA ASN A 5 0.61 0.85 15.10
C ASN A 5 1.63 1.43 16.09
N ASN A 6 2.60 2.19 15.58
CA ASN A 6 3.74 2.71 16.36
C ASN A 6 3.49 4.08 17.00
N HIS A 7 2.37 4.72 16.73
CA HIS A 7 2.12 6.10 17.16
C HIS A 7 1.23 6.23 18.40
N GLY A 8 0.93 5.13 19.07
CA GLY A 8 0.22 5.17 20.35
C GLY A 8 -1.19 5.77 20.30
N GLY A 9 -1.77 5.91 19.12
CA GLY A 9 -3.14 6.36 18.94
C GLY A 9 -4.14 5.25 19.25
N ASP A 10 -5.32 5.62 19.67
CA ASP A 10 -6.40 4.67 20.00
C ASP A 10 -6.92 3.93 18.76
N TYR A 11 -6.68 4.48 17.55
CA TYR A 11 -7.02 3.85 16.27
C TYR A 11 -6.06 4.28 15.15
N PRO A 12 -5.87 3.44 14.13
CA PRO A 12 -4.97 3.74 13.03
C PRO A 12 -5.56 4.79 12.08
N TYR A 13 -4.71 5.67 11.58
CA TYR A 13 -5.08 6.74 10.66
C TYR A 13 -3.97 7.01 9.65
N THR A 14 -4.31 7.71 8.58
CA THR A 14 -3.41 8.29 7.58
C THR A 14 -3.96 9.62 7.10
N PHE A 15 -3.16 10.37 6.34
CA PHE A 15 -3.58 11.60 5.70
C PHE A 15 -3.57 11.44 4.18
N PHE A 16 -4.67 11.81 3.52
CA PHE A 16 -4.77 11.89 2.07
C PHE A 16 -5.47 13.18 1.66
N GLY A 17 -4.80 13.97 0.81
CA GLY A 17 -5.31 15.24 0.34
C GLY A 17 -5.42 16.31 1.42
N LEU A 18 -6.09 17.38 1.06
CA LEU A 18 -6.29 18.58 1.89
C LEU A 18 -7.77 18.71 2.27
N THR A 19 -8.03 19.37 3.39
CA THR A 19 -9.39 19.72 3.78
C THR A 19 -10.04 20.59 2.69
N PRO A 20 -11.25 20.27 2.23
CA PRO A 20 -11.96 21.10 1.25
C PRO A 20 -12.05 22.56 1.70
N GLY A 21 -11.70 23.48 0.80
CA GLY A 21 -11.61 24.91 1.11
C GLY A 21 -10.21 25.38 1.51
N THR A 22 -9.23 24.48 1.69
CA THR A 22 -7.83 24.87 1.81
C THR A 22 -7.39 25.65 0.57
N THR A 23 -6.68 26.75 0.77
CA THR A 23 -6.20 27.61 -0.32
C THR A 23 -4.74 27.33 -0.67
N ARG A 24 -4.34 27.68 -1.89
CA ARG A 24 -2.94 27.60 -2.33
C ARG A 24 -2.02 28.44 -1.43
N ASP A 25 -2.48 29.61 -0.97
CA ASP A 25 -1.69 30.49 -0.10
C ASP A 25 -1.41 29.85 1.27
N GLN A 26 -2.36 29.10 1.82
CA GLN A 26 -2.14 28.36 3.07
C GLN A 26 -1.06 27.27 2.92
N VAL A 27 -1.11 26.49 1.85
CA VAL A 27 -0.06 25.47 1.59
C VAL A 27 1.29 26.14 1.33
N ARG A 28 1.32 27.20 0.53
CA ARG A 28 2.54 28.02 0.29
C ARG A 28 3.16 28.50 1.60
N ALA A 29 2.37 29.06 2.49
CA ALA A 29 2.84 29.56 3.79
C ALA A 29 3.47 28.42 4.63
N CYS A 30 2.92 27.21 4.56
CA CYS A 30 3.54 26.01 5.19
C CYS A 30 4.91 25.72 4.58
N LEU A 31 5.05 25.73 3.25
CA LEU A 31 6.32 25.45 2.58
C LEU A 31 7.37 26.54 2.87
N GLU A 32 7.00 27.81 2.84
CA GLU A 32 7.88 28.95 3.20
C GLU A 32 8.30 28.93 4.69
N GLY A 33 7.52 28.23 5.51
CA GLY A 33 7.79 28.00 6.92
C GLY A 33 8.60 26.74 7.21
N PHE A 34 8.98 25.95 6.21
CA PHE A 34 9.55 24.61 6.36
C PHE A 34 10.73 24.55 7.36
N SER A 35 11.69 25.45 7.24
CA SER A 35 12.91 25.48 8.08
C SER A 35 12.70 26.11 9.47
N LYS A 36 11.45 26.54 9.80
CA LYS A 36 11.15 27.25 11.06
C LYS A 36 10.59 26.34 12.17
N GLY A 37 10.65 25.03 12.00
CA GLY A 37 10.07 24.03 12.89
C GLY A 37 8.91 23.30 12.24
N ASP A 38 7.86 22.95 13.00
CA ASP A 38 6.66 22.33 12.43
C ASP A 38 5.90 23.31 11.52
N ASN A 39 5.88 23.03 10.23
CA ASN A 39 5.23 23.88 9.22
C ASN A 39 3.69 23.73 9.16
N LYS A 40 3.13 22.84 9.96
CA LYS A 40 1.69 22.67 10.13
C LYS A 40 0.94 22.23 8.87
N ILE A 41 1.60 21.67 7.88
CA ILE A 41 0.93 21.23 6.65
C ILE A 41 -0.08 20.11 6.90
N THR A 42 0.16 19.26 7.88
CA THR A 42 -0.78 18.20 8.28
C THR A 42 -2.06 18.73 8.91
N ASP A 43 -2.05 19.96 9.48
CA ASP A 43 -3.26 20.60 9.99
C ASP A 43 -4.22 20.98 8.86
N LEU A 44 -3.71 21.06 7.62
CA LEU A 44 -4.50 21.32 6.41
C LEU A 44 -5.00 20.01 5.75
N SER A 45 -4.51 18.86 6.18
CA SER A 45 -4.76 17.57 5.55
C SER A 45 -6.01 16.88 6.11
N GLN A 46 -6.63 16.02 5.29
CA GLN A 46 -7.71 15.16 5.76
C GLN A 46 -7.14 13.90 6.39
N ALA A 47 -7.55 13.60 7.63
CA ALA A 47 -7.26 12.36 8.30
C ALA A 47 -8.32 11.30 7.97
N HIS A 48 -7.87 10.11 7.59
CA HIS A 48 -8.72 8.97 7.28
C HIS A 48 -8.39 7.81 8.20
N ARG A 49 -9.42 7.15 8.72
CA ARG A 49 -9.23 5.93 9.48
C ARG A 49 -8.77 4.81 8.54
N LEU A 50 -7.79 4.02 9.01
CA LEU A 50 -7.33 2.82 8.33
C LEU A 50 -7.98 1.59 8.97
N ASP A 51 -8.64 0.78 8.15
CA ASP A 51 -9.13 -0.53 8.55
C ASP A 51 -8.29 -1.61 7.84
N PRO A 52 -7.73 -2.61 8.55
CA PRO A 52 -6.96 -3.68 7.94
C PRO A 52 -7.73 -4.38 6.81
N GLY A 53 -7.03 -4.75 5.75
CA GLY A 53 -7.61 -5.37 4.55
C GLY A 53 -8.23 -4.41 3.55
N THR A 54 -8.30 -3.09 3.87
CA THR A 54 -8.78 -2.06 2.93
C THR A 54 -7.62 -1.41 2.19
N GLY A 55 -7.90 -0.81 1.05
CA GLY A 55 -6.92 -0.12 0.22
C GLY A 55 -7.31 1.32 -0.11
N TRP A 56 -6.35 2.08 -0.59
CA TRP A 56 -6.52 3.43 -1.07
C TRP A 56 -5.75 3.65 -2.36
N ASN A 57 -6.40 4.16 -3.39
CA ASN A 57 -5.73 4.61 -4.60
C ASN A 57 -5.30 6.06 -4.43
N VAL A 58 -3.99 6.28 -4.30
CA VAL A 58 -3.40 7.61 -4.11
C VAL A 58 -2.68 8.03 -5.39
N PRO A 59 -3.30 8.84 -6.26
CA PRO A 59 -2.68 9.28 -7.50
C PRO A 59 -1.47 10.19 -7.26
N PRO A 60 -0.55 10.29 -8.25
CA PRO A 60 0.52 11.28 -8.22
C PRO A 60 -0.02 12.70 -7.99
N GLY A 61 0.74 13.52 -7.27
CA GLY A 61 0.37 14.89 -6.94
C GLY A 61 -0.64 15.04 -5.81
N VAL A 62 -1.16 13.95 -5.24
CA VAL A 62 -1.95 13.99 -4.01
C VAL A 62 -1.02 13.98 -2.81
N LEU A 63 -1.12 15.01 -1.97
CA LEU A 63 -0.39 15.08 -0.71
C LEU A 63 -0.87 13.97 0.21
N HIS A 64 0.08 13.23 0.76
CA HIS A 64 -0.23 12.15 1.69
C HIS A 64 0.89 12.00 2.72
N ALA A 65 0.53 11.56 3.90
CA ALA A 65 1.47 11.23 4.94
C ALA A 65 1.12 9.85 5.50
N PRO A 66 2.06 8.89 5.51
CA PRO A 66 1.83 7.61 6.14
C PRO A 66 1.46 7.83 7.60
N GLY A 67 0.44 7.12 8.02
CA GLY A 67 -0.09 7.26 9.36
C GLY A 67 0.54 6.28 10.35
N SER A 68 -0.29 5.70 11.19
CA SER A 68 0.12 4.91 12.34
C SER A 68 0.12 3.40 12.11
N LEU A 69 -0.22 2.92 10.91
CA LEU A 69 -0.16 1.50 10.54
C LEU A 69 0.99 1.19 9.59
N CYS A 70 1.46 -0.05 9.64
CA CYS A 70 2.24 -0.62 8.56
C CYS A 70 1.33 -0.78 7.32
N THR A 71 1.69 -0.13 6.23
CA THR A 71 0.98 -0.17 4.95
C THR A 71 1.76 -0.98 3.92
N TYR A 72 1.03 -1.68 3.05
CA TYR A 72 1.56 -2.27 1.84
C TYR A 72 1.34 -1.28 0.68
N GLU A 73 2.41 -0.86 0.03
CA GLU A 73 2.37 0.19 -0.98
C GLU A 73 2.93 -0.29 -2.34
N PRO A 74 2.12 -0.99 -3.16
CA PRO A 74 2.51 -1.22 -4.55
C PRO A 74 2.53 0.10 -5.31
N GLN A 75 3.61 0.36 -6.02
CA GLN A 75 3.79 1.60 -6.78
C GLN A 75 4.49 1.36 -8.12
N LYS A 76 4.34 2.31 -9.05
CA LYS A 76 5.13 2.29 -10.28
C LYS A 76 6.62 2.38 -9.94
N ALA A 77 7.47 1.80 -10.78
CA ALA A 77 8.93 1.83 -10.64
C ALA A 77 9.46 3.27 -10.82
N SER A 78 9.18 4.14 -9.87
CA SER A 78 9.62 5.53 -9.80
C SER A 78 9.87 5.90 -8.35
N ASP A 79 11.06 6.42 -8.07
CA ASP A 79 11.50 6.83 -6.73
C ASP A 79 11.55 8.36 -6.62
N VAL A 80 10.52 9.02 -7.16
CA VAL A 80 10.39 10.48 -7.11
C VAL A 80 9.50 10.88 -5.95
N PHE A 81 10.03 11.65 -5.02
CA PHE A 81 9.25 12.20 -3.91
C PHE A 81 9.79 13.56 -3.45
N SER A 82 8.95 14.32 -2.74
CA SER A 82 9.32 15.52 -2.00
C SER A 82 8.61 15.51 -0.65
N MET A 83 9.33 15.81 0.43
CA MET A 83 8.76 15.85 1.77
C MET A 83 8.20 17.24 2.06
N TYR A 84 6.88 17.40 1.99
CA TYR A 84 6.20 18.67 2.27
C TYR A 84 6.01 18.93 3.77
N GLN A 85 6.10 17.90 4.59
CA GLN A 85 5.99 17.97 6.05
C GLN A 85 7.37 18.16 6.68
N SER A 86 7.53 19.18 7.53
CA SER A 86 8.81 19.52 8.16
C SER A 86 9.06 18.85 9.51
N LEU A 87 8.04 18.22 10.10
CA LEU A 87 8.15 17.49 11.38
C LEU A 87 7.43 16.16 11.28
N VAL A 88 8.14 15.06 11.48
CA VAL A 88 7.59 13.69 11.47
C VAL A 88 8.02 12.95 12.73
N GLY A 89 7.09 12.44 13.52
CA GLY A 89 7.41 11.67 14.73
C GLY A 89 8.27 12.44 15.75
N ASN A 90 8.09 13.74 15.89
CA ASN A 90 8.91 14.67 16.68
C ASN A 90 10.35 14.87 16.15
N LEU A 91 10.65 14.43 14.95
CA LEU A 91 11.94 14.66 14.29
C LEU A 91 11.79 15.72 13.20
N ILE A 92 12.70 16.69 13.21
CA ILE A 92 12.79 17.70 12.14
C ILE A 92 13.22 17.01 10.83
N VAL A 93 12.49 17.23 9.79
CA VAL A 93 12.82 16.75 8.44
C VAL A 93 13.86 17.69 7.83
N PRO A 94 15.01 17.20 7.34
CA PRO A 94 15.99 18.02 6.65
C PRO A 94 15.39 18.70 5.41
N GLU A 95 15.66 19.98 5.21
CA GLU A 95 15.10 20.77 4.08
C GLU A 95 15.49 20.21 2.71
N GLU A 96 16.62 19.53 2.61
CA GLU A 96 17.05 18.82 1.41
C GLU A 96 16.03 17.77 0.91
N LEU A 97 15.21 17.20 1.81
CA LEU A 97 14.15 16.25 1.44
C LEU A 97 12.93 16.94 0.85
N LEU A 98 12.69 18.21 1.15
CA LEU A 98 11.67 19.01 0.45
C LEU A 98 12.07 19.19 -1.02
N TRP A 99 13.36 19.42 -1.28
CA TRP A 99 13.91 19.70 -2.58
C TRP A 99 14.45 18.46 -3.31
N LYS A 100 14.29 17.28 -2.72
CA LYS A 100 14.79 16.03 -3.32
C LYS A 100 14.15 15.78 -4.67
N ASN A 101 14.66 15.48 -5.71
CA ASN A 101 14.10 15.34 -7.06
C ASN A 101 13.65 16.65 -7.73
N THR A 102 13.94 17.81 -7.14
CA THR A 102 13.74 19.09 -7.78
C THR A 102 14.86 19.32 -8.82
N PRO A 103 14.55 19.74 -10.06
CA PRO A 103 15.57 20.13 -11.02
C PRO A 103 16.47 21.24 -10.48
N GLU A 104 17.76 21.24 -10.85
CA GLU A 104 18.75 22.20 -10.34
C GLU A 104 18.34 23.66 -10.56
N ASP A 105 17.72 23.95 -11.72
CA ASP A 105 17.24 25.28 -12.09
C ASP A 105 15.95 25.71 -11.35
N ARG A 106 15.37 24.80 -10.55
CA ARG A 106 14.17 25.01 -9.74
C ARG A 106 14.42 24.92 -8.24
N MET A 107 15.66 24.73 -7.84
CA MET A 107 16.01 24.69 -6.41
C MET A 107 15.65 26.00 -5.71
N GLY A 108 14.87 25.91 -4.61
CA GLY A 108 14.36 27.07 -3.88
C GLY A 108 13.10 27.72 -4.49
N ASP A 109 12.59 27.20 -5.60
CA ASP A 109 11.38 27.71 -6.25
C ASP A 109 10.13 27.06 -5.63
N VAL A 110 9.50 27.72 -4.64
CA VAL A 110 8.27 27.23 -4.01
C VAL A 110 7.10 27.18 -5.01
N ASP A 111 7.08 28.04 -6.03
CA ASP A 111 6.05 27.98 -7.07
C ASP A 111 6.11 26.66 -7.84
N TRP A 112 7.31 26.18 -8.15
CA TRP A 112 7.48 24.87 -8.77
C TRP A 112 6.95 23.73 -7.88
N LEU A 113 7.21 23.74 -6.57
CA LEU A 113 6.62 22.77 -5.65
C LEU A 113 5.10 22.82 -5.63
N MET A 114 4.51 24.01 -5.74
CA MET A 114 3.06 24.20 -5.82
C MET A 114 2.46 23.71 -7.14
N GLU A 115 3.24 23.71 -8.24
CA GLU A 115 2.80 23.22 -9.56
C GLU A 115 2.70 21.69 -9.64
N ILE A 116 3.52 20.94 -8.86
CA ILE A 116 3.45 19.47 -8.83
C ILE A 116 2.23 18.94 -8.06
N ILE A 117 1.57 19.77 -7.26
CA ILE A 117 0.36 19.40 -6.53
C ILE A 117 -0.82 19.30 -7.50
N ASP A 118 -1.45 18.15 -7.63
CA ASP A 118 -2.75 18.03 -8.29
C ASP A 118 -3.81 18.67 -7.40
N TRP A 119 -4.04 19.97 -7.62
CA TRP A 119 -4.86 20.77 -6.72
C TRP A 119 -6.31 20.28 -6.65
N GLU A 120 -6.90 19.92 -7.79
CA GLU A 120 -8.28 19.47 -7.85
C GLU A 120 -8.50 18.20 -7.02
N LYS A 121 -7.59 17.23 -7.13
CA LYS A 121 -7.67 16.00 -6.35
C LYS A 121 -7.42 16.23 -4.87
N ASN A 122 -6.49 17.13 -4.51
CA ASN A 122 -6.18 17.41 -3.11
C ASN A 122 -7.33 18.01 -2.31
N VAL A 123 -8.14 18.87 -2.91
CA VAL A 123 -9.26 19.52 -2.24
C VAL A 123 -10.63 18.92 -2.59
N ASP A 124 -10.65 17.77 -3.28
CA ASP A 124 -11.89 17.09 -3.67
C ASP A 124 -12.64 16.56 -2.44
N PRO A 125 -13.85 17.06 -2.14
CA PRO A 125 -14.64 16.58 -1.01
C PRO A 125 -15.07 15.10 -1.16
N ALA A 126 -15.06 14.56 -2.39
CA ALA A 126 -15.37 13.17 -2.70
C ALA A 126 -14.12 12.29 -2.81
N PHE A 127 -12.94 12.77 -2.42
CA PHE A 127 -11.68 12.00 -2.54
C PHE A 127 -11.78 10.62 -1.90
N ALA A 128 -12.26 10.55 -0.66
CA ALA A 128 -12.39 9.28 0.06
C ALA A 128 -13.30 8.28 -0.66
N GLU A 129 -14.43 8.75 -1.22
CA GLU A 129 -15.36 7.89 -1.98
C GLU A 129 -14.72 7.31 -3.24
N LYS A 130 -13.92 8.13 -3.93
CA LYS A 130 -13.25 7.75 -5.17
C LYS A 130 -12.01 6.88 -4.94
N ALA A 131 -11.26 7.14 -3.87
CA ALA A 131 -9.95 6.53 -3.62
C ALA A 131 -10.02 5.26 -2.77
N PHE A 132 -11.03 5.13 -1.89
CA PHE A 132 -11.16 4.01 -0.97
C PHE A 132 -11.56 2.73 -1.69
N MET A 133 -10.85 1.63 -1.39
CA MET A 133 -11.11 0.30 -1.92
C MET A 133 -11.44 -0.65 -0.77
N ARG A 134 -12.62 -1.26 -0.84
CA ARG A 134 -13.00 -2.35 0.06
C ARG A 134 -12.42 -3.66 -0.47
N PRO A 135 -12.14 -4.63 0.40
CA PRO A 135 -11.80 -5.98 -0.05
C PRO A 135 -12.92 -6.52 -0.94
N GLU A 136 -12.59 -6.95 -2.16
CA GLU A 136 -13.54 -7.51 -3.12
C GLU A 136 -13.21 -9.00 -3.31
N PRO A 137 -14.06 -9.94 -2.89
CA PRO A 137 -13.80 -11.35 -3.06
C PRO A 137 -13.62 -11.73 -4.53
N VAL A 138 -12.62 -12.54 -4.85
CA VAL A 138 -12.37 -13.00 -6.24
C VAL A 138 -13.49 -13.91 -6.77
N ARG A 139 -14.20 -14.58 -5.85
CA ARG A 139 -15.43 -15.38 -6.09
C ARG A 139 -16.21 -15.49 -4.77
N PRO A 140 -17.42 -16.08 -4.76
CA PRO A 140 -18.24 -16.16 -3.53
C PRO A 140 -17.44 -16.66 -2.33
N LEU A 141 -17.35 -15.84 -1.27
CA LEU A 141 -16.53 -16.11 -0.09
C LEU A 141 -16.85 -17.45 0.57
N ALA A 142 -18.12 -17.78 0.70
CA ALA A 142 -18.56 -19.04 1.31
C ALA A 142 -18.07 -20.30 0.55
N GLU A 143 -17.88 -20.20 -0.76
CA GLU A 143 -17.32 -21.30 -1.56
C GLU A 143 -15.84 -21.48 -1.28
N MET A 144 -15.06 -20.39 -1.27
CA MET A 144 -13.65 -20.42 -0.95
C MET A 144 -13.38 -20.90 0.49
N GLU A 145 -14.18 -20.44 1.45
CA GLU A 145 -14.09 -20.88 2.83
C GLU A 145 -14.37 -22.38 3.01
N ALA A 146 -15.31 -22.94 2.26
CA ALA A 146 -15.56 -24.38 2.25
C ALA A 146 -14.37 -25.18 1.69
N GLU A 147 -13.65 -24.61 0.74
CA GLU A 147 -12.41 -25.17 0.19
C GLU A 147 -11.20 -24.96 1.11
N GLY A 148 -11.30 -24.07 2.09
CA GLY A 148 -10.29 -23.83 3.11
C GLY A 148 -9.38 -22.63 2.87
N TYR A 149 -9.82 -21.66 2.07
CA TYR A 149 -9.12 -20.39 1.87
C TYR A 149 -10.09 -19.23 1.67
N ALA A 150 -9.55 -18.03 1.63
CA ALA A 150 -10.23 -16.82 1.18
C ALA A 150 -9.25 -16.00 0.34
N GLU A 151 -9.72 -15.40 -0.74
CA GLU A 151 -8.93 -14.51 -1.57
C GLU A 151 -9.74 -13.28 -1.94
N THR A 152 -9.14 -12.10 -1.76
CA THR A 152 -9.79 -10.80 -2.01
C THR A 152 -8.86 -9.86 -2.76
N TRP A 153 -9.43 -9.09 -3.67
CA TRP A 153 -8.75 -7.92 -4.23
C TRP A 153 -8.62 -6.84 -3.16
N ILE A 154 -7.41 -6.32 -2.98
CA ILE A 154 -7.09 -5.21 -2.06
C ILE A 154 -6.58 -3.98 -2.80
N CYS A 155 -6.09 -4.14 -4.03
CA CYS A 155 -5.74 -3.07 -4.95
C CYS A 155 -6.24 -3.43 -6.34
N TYR A 156 -7.20 -2.67 -6.87
CA TYR A 156 -7.88 -2.99 -8.14
C TYR A 156 -8.38 -1.77 -8.93
N ARG A 157 -8.09 -0.54 -8.44
CA ARG A 157 -8.42 0.72 -9.13
C ARG A 157 -7.18 1.42 -9.67
N SER A 158 -6.27 0.66 -10.26
CA SER A 158 -5.06 1.18 -10.88
C SER A 158 -4.82 0.46 -12.23
N ASP A 159 -4.43 1.21 -13.24
CA ASP A 159 -3.98 0.69 -14.53
C ASP A 159 -2.53 0.17 -14.50
N ALA A 160 -1.81 0.47 -13.43
CA ALA A 160 -0.39 0.17 -13.32
C ALA A 160 -0.10 -1.17 -12.65
N PHE A 161 -0.97 -1.60 -11.73
CA PHE A 161 -0.79 -2.80 -10.92
C PHE A 161 -2.10 -3.19 -10.23
N SER A 162 -2.15 -4.42 -9.75
CA SER A 162 -3.23 -4.89 -8.88
C SER A 162 -2.68 -5.79 -7.79
N ALA A 163 -3.45 -6.01 -6.72
CA ALA A 163 -3.03 -6.88 -5.63
C ALA A 163 -4.21 -7.62 -5.00
N LYS A 164 -3.92 -8.84 -4.54
CA LYS A 164 -4.83 -9.70 -3.78
C LYS A 164 -4.23 -10.05 -2.43
N GLU A 165 -5.08 -10.24 -1.42
CA GLU A 165 -4.74 -10.94 -0.20
C GLU A 165 -5.30 -12.36 -0.28
N LEU A 166 -4.45 -13.36 -0.02
CA LEU A 166 -4.83 -14.76 0.06
C LEU A 166 -4.60 -15.26 1.49
N THR A 167 -5.64 -15.85 2.08
CA THR A 167 -5.60 -16.51 3.39
C THR A 167 -5.88 -18.00 3.23
N VAL A 168 -4.95 -18.85 3.69
CA VAL A 168 -5.14 -20.32 3.73
C VAL A 168 -5.35 -20.76 5.16
N GLN A 169 -6.48 -21.42 5.42
CA GLN A 169 -6.90 -21.83 6.75
C GLN A 169 -5.96 -22.91 7.35
N PRO A 170 -5.91 -23.02 8.69
CA PRO A 170 -5.11 -24.03 9.36
C PRO A 170 -5.45 -25.45 8.90
N GLY A 171 -4.41 -26.27 8.68
CA GLY A 171 -4.53 -27.67 8.28
C GLY A 171 -5.03 -27.89 6.84
N ARG A 172 -5.05 -26.86 6.00
CA ARG A 172 -5.54 -26.96 4.62
C ARG A 172 -4.40 -27.01 3.60
N THR A 173 -4.67 -27.73 2.54
CA THR A 173 -3.91 -27.68 1.28
C THR A 173 -4.87 -27.22 0.19
N VAL A 174 -4.52 -26.15 -0.50
CA VAL A 174 -5.35 -25.53 -1.53
C VAL A 174 -4.52 -25.30 -2.80
N THR A 175 -5.17 -25.33 -3.95
CA THR A 175 -4.54 -24.94 -5.22
C THR A 175 -5.28 -23.72 -5.76
N VAL A 176 -4.57 -22.63 -5.97
CA VAL A 176 -5.11 -21.37 -6.51
C VAL A 176 -4.50 -21.09 -7.87
N THR A 177 -5.32 -20.50 -8.76
CA THR A 177 -4.91 -20.12 -10.11
C THR A 177 -5.05 -18.62 -10.30
N ASP A 178 -4.15 -18.05 -11.10
CA ASP A 178 -4.20 -16.64 -11.53
C ASP A 178 -3.87 -16.55 -13.02
N ALA A 179 -4.46 -15.59 -13.73
CA ALA A 179 -4.23 -15.42 -15.15
C ALA A 179 -2.95 -14.67 -15.52
N ALA A 180 -2.22 -14.15 -14.53
CA ALA A 180 -0.99 -13.37 -14.71
C ALA A 180 0.12 -13.81 -13.75
N ALA A 181 1.37 -13.50 -14.10
CA ALA A 181 2.50 -13.62 -13.19
C ALA A 181 2.35 -12.66 -12.00
N TYR A 182 2.86 -13.05 -10.84
CA TYR A 182 2.81 -12.20 -9.64
C TYR A 182 4.04 -12.34 -8.75
N GLY A 183 4.34 -11.26 -8.04
CA GLY A 183 5.18 -11.32 -6.84
C GLY A 183 4.32 -11.69 -5.63
N LEU A 184 4.93 -12.33 -4.63
CA LEU A 184 4.28 -12.78 -3.42
C LEU A 184 5.09 -12.35 -2.21
N ILE A 185 4.40 -11.82 -1.19
CA ILE A 185 4.97 -11.48 0.12
C ILE A 185 4.17 -12.20 1.20
N MET A 186 4.87 -12.93 2.07
CA MET A 186 4.27 -13.58 3.23
C MET A 186 4.01 -12.57 4.34
N MET A 187 2.78 -12.52 4.84
CA MET A 187 2.38 -11.65 5.95
C MET A 187 2.25 -12.39 7.27
N GLN A 188 1.89 -13.67 7.23
CA GLN A 188 1.68 -14.50 8.42
C GLN A 188 1.82 -15.98 8.09
N GLY A 189 2.35 -16.74 9.03
CA GLY A 189 2.34 -18.19 9.03
C GLY A 189 3.55 -18.84 8.35
N HIS A 190 3.50 -20.16 8.24
CA HIS A 190 4.53 -20.96 7.62
C HIS A 190 3.90 -22.21 6.96
N GLY A 191 4.55 -22.73 5.95
CA GLY A 191 4.09 -23.92 5.23
C GLY A 191 4.90 -24.19 3.98
N THR A 192 4.24 -24.68 2.92
CA THR A 192 4.88 -24.88 1.64
C THR A 192 4.07 -24.30 0.49
N MET A 193 4.75 -23.86 -0.54
CA MET A 193 4.20 -23.44 -1.83
C MET A 193 4.86 -24.32 -2.91
N GLY A 194 4.13 -25.34 -3.39
CA GLY A 194 4.74 -26.40 -4.19
C GLY A 194 5.85 -27.11 -3.40
N GLU A 195 7.08 -27.07 -3.92
CA GLU A 195 8.26 -27.65 -3.28
C GLU A 195 9.03 -26.67 -2.38
N TRP A 196 8.59 -25.39 -2.30
CA TRP A 196 9.29 -24.34 -1.59
C TRP A 196 8.71 -24.13 -0.20
N ASP A 197 9.58 -24.00 0.80
CA ASP A 197 9.17 -23.55 2.13
C ASP A 197 8.78 -22.09 2.09
N ILE A 198 7.71 -21.72 2.81
CA ILE A 198 7.26 -20.34 3.00
C ILE A 198 7.11 -20.05 4.49
N GLU A 199 7.64 -18.92 4.96
CA GLU A 199 7.56 -18.54 6.38
C GLU A 199 7.62 -17.02 6.58
N THR A 200 6.95 -16.54 7.62
CA THR A 200 7.12 -15.19 8.14
C THR A 200 6.85 -15.18 9.67
N PRO A 201 7.66 -14.47 10.48
CA PRO A 201 8.84 -13.71 10.07
C PRO A 201 9.95 -14.62 9.54
N ALA A 202 10.54 -14.23 8.41
CA ALA A 202 11.64 -14.99 7.82
C ALA A 202 12.93 -14.86 8.63
N LEU A 203 13.70 -15.94 8.71
CA LEU A 203 15.02 -15.90 9.30
C LEU A 203 16.06 -15.51 8.24
N ILE A 204 16.75 -14.42 8.47
CA ILE A 204 17.87 -14.00 7.62
C ILE A 204 19.10 -14.85 7.98
N ARG A 205 19.55 -15.67 7.02
CA ARG A 205 20.75 -16.48 7.14
C ARG A 205 21.74 -16.10 6.05
N PHE A 206 22.99 -15.89 6.42
CA PHE A 206 24.03 -15.51 5.45
C PHE A 206 24.15 -16.54 4.33
N GLY A 207 24.10 -16.05 3.08
CA GLY A 207 24.21 -16.87 1.87
C GLY A 207 22.98 -17.69 1.50
N GLN A 208 21.83 -17.45 2.15
CA GLN A 208 20.54 -18.07 1.84
C GLN A 208 19.52 -17.00 1.45
N LEU A 209 18.55 -17.39 0.63
CA LEU A 209 17.36 -16.58 0.37
C LEU A 209 16.41 -16.66 1.57
N THR A 210 15.64 -15.62 1.80
CA THR A 210 14.52 -15.64 2.74
C THR A 210 13.33 -16.39 2.14
N HIS A 211 12.45 -16.93 2.98
CA HIS A 211 11.29 -17.72 2.54
C HIS A 211 9.97 -16.93 2.65
N ASP A 212 10.03 -15.60 2.53
CA ASP A 212 8.90 -14.68 2.66
C ASP A 212 8.56 -13.92 1.37
N GLU A 213 9.43 -14.00 0.34
CA GLU A 213 9.22 -13.34 -0.94
C GLU A 213 9.47 -14.30 -2.11
N TYR A 214 8.54 -14.33 -3.06
CA TYR A 214 8.61 -15.20 -4.24
C TYR A 214 8.09 -14.49 -5.49
N PHE A 215 8.56 -14.94 -6.64
CA PHE A 215 7.99 -14.61 -7.93
C PHE A 215 7.38 -15.88 -8.55
N VAL A 216 6.12 -15.79 -8.95
CA VAL A 216 5.39 -16.86 -9.62
C VAL A 216 5.22 -16.48 -11.09
N SER A 217 5.75 -17.30 -11.99
CA SER A 217 5.62 -17.10 -13.42
C SER A 217 4.15 -17.26 -13.88
N GLU A 218 3.78 -16.64 -15.00
CA GLU A 218 2.43 -16.76 -15.58
C GLU A 218 2.05 -18.22 -15.83
N THR A 219 2.97 -19.04 -16.33
CA THR A 219 2.72 -20.46 -16.56
C THR A 219 2.35 -21.19 -15.26
N ALA A 220 3.16 -21.01 -14.21
CA ALA A 220 2.88 -21.62 -12.92
C ALA A 220 1.58 -21.10 -12.28
N ALA A 221 1.30 -19.81 -12.41
CA ALA A 221 0.07 -19.19 -11.92
C ALA A 221 -1.17 -19.80 -12.61
N ARG A 222 -1.12 -19.99 -13.92
CA ARG A 222 -2.21 -20.59 -14.71
C ARG A 222 -2.40 -22.07 -14.47
N GLU A 223 -1.32 -22.83 -14.29
CA GLU A 223 -1.35 -24.27 -13.97
C GLU A 223 -1.85 -24.52 -12.54
N GLY A 224 -1.71 -23.53 -11.68
CA GLY A 224 -2.13 -23.58 -10.28
C GLY A 224 -0.99 -23.78 -9.31
N VAL A 225 -1.00 -23.00 -8.26
CA VAL A 225 -0.02 -23.03 -7.18
C VAL A 225 -0.64 -23.70 -5.96
N THR A 226 -0.05 -24.81 -5.54
CA THR A 226 -0.52 -25.56 -4.37
C THR A 226 0.16 -25.01 -3.12
N ILE A 227 -0.64 -24.61 -2.13
CA ILE A 227 -0.19 -24.07 -0.85
C ILE A 227 -0.69 -24.98 0.26
N THR A 228 0.22 -25.42 1.13
CA THR A 228 -0.10 -26.26 2.30
C THR A 228 0.19 -25.49 3.58
N ASN A 229 -0.84 -25.36 4.42
CA ASN A 229 -0.73 -24.82 5.77
C ASN A 229 -0.75 -25.99 6.78
N PRO A 230 0.38 -26.37 7.37
CA PRO A 230 0.45 -27.45 8.35
C PRO A 230 0.05 -27.04 9.77
N SER A 231 -0.09 -25.73 10.03
CA SER A 231 -0.50 -25.23 11.35
C SER A 231 -1.88 -25.74 11.72
N LYS A 232 -2.11 -25.92 13.01
CA LYS A 232 -3.43 -26.30 13.55
C LYS A 232 -4.24 -25.08 14.02
N THR A 233 -3.61 -23.94 14.15
CA THR A 233 -4.18 -22.74 14.78
C THR A 233 -4.05 -21.50 13.93
N ASP A 234 -2.97 -21.35 13.19
CA ASP A 234 -2.62 -20.09 12.53
C ASP A 234 -2.84 -20.17 11.02
N PRO A 235 -3.52 -19.21 10.42
CA PRO A 235 -3.63 -19.13 8.98
C PRO A 235 -2.29 -18.72 8.34
N ILE A 236 -2.12 -19.10 7.08
CA ILE A 236 -1.15 -18.45 6.21
C ILE A 236 -1.84 -17.25 5.57
N VAL A 237 -1.21 -16.08 5.63
CA VAL A 237 -1.66 -14.86 4.94
C VAL A 237 -0.54 -14.36 4.04
N MET A 238 -0.87 -14.07 2.79
CA MET A 238 0.07 -13.56 1.80
C MET A 238 -0.55 -12.49 0.91
N LEU A 239 0.28 -11.59 0.42
CA LEU A 239 -0.09 -10.59 -0.57
C LEU A 239 0.47 -10.99 -1.92
N LYS A 240 -0.38 -11.00 -2.94
CA LYS A 240 0.01 -11.22 -4.34
C LYS A 240 -0.10 -9.90 -5.09
N HIS A 241 0.95 -9.47 -5.79
CA HIS A 241 0.95 -8.24 -6.57
C HIS A 241 1.27 -8.55 -8.03
N PHE A 242 0.46 -7.97 -8.90
CA PHE A 242 0.46 -8.18 -10.33
C PHE A 242 0.86 -6.91 -11.07
N GLY A 243 1.47 -7.07 -12.22
CA GLY A 243 1.74 -5.98 -13.15
C GLY A 243 0.47 -5.38 -13.76
N PRO A 244 0.62 -4.48 -14.74
CA PRO A 244 -0.51 -3.90 -15.46
C PRO A 244 -1.26 -4.98 -16.28
N GLU A 245 -2.50 -4.64 -16.67
CA GLU A 245 -3.32 -5.46 -17.56
C GLU A 245 -3.62 -6.88 -17.05
N ASN A 246 -3.76 -7.05 -15.73
CA ASN A 246 -4.15 -8.34 -15.16
C ASN A 246 -5.53 -8.74 -15.67
N PRO A 247 -5.65 -9.89 -16.40
CA PRO A 247 -6.93 -10.30 -17.00
C PRO A 247 -8.03 -10.66 -15.98
N ASP A 248 -7.63 -10.95 -14.73
CA ASP A 248 -8.56 -11.32 -13.66
C ASP A 248 -9.22 -10.12 -12.98
N LEU A 249 -8.79 -8.88 -13.32
CA LEU A 249 -9.41 -7.69 -12.72
C LEU A 249 -10.90 -7.62 -13.01
N PRO A 250 -11.74 -7.33 -12.00
CA PRO A 250 -13.17 -7.16 -12.20
C PRO A 250 -13.47 -6.06 -13.23
N LEU A 251 -14.31 -6.36 -14.21
CA LEU A 251 -14.71 -5.40 -15.24
C LEU A 251 -15.41 -4.19 -14.60
N GLY A 252 -14.98 -2.97 -14.95
CA GLY A 252 -15.57 -1.72 -14.48
C GLY A 252 -14.98 -1.15 -13.19
N THR A 253 -13.82 -1.62 -12.79
CA THR A 253 -13.13 -1.15 -11.57
C THR A 253 -12.18 0.06 -11.81
N LEU A 254 -11.97 0.46 -13.06
CA LEU A 254 -11.15 1.63 -13.46
C LEU A 254 -11.99 2.89 -13.64
#